data_d88f1646db5c81fd774e6aab34d77da9
#
_entry.id   d88f1646db5c81fd774e6aab34d77da9
#
_cell.length_a   1.000
_cell.length_b   1.000
_cell.length_c   1.000
_cell.angle_alpha   90.00
_cell.angle_beta   90.00
_cell.angle_gamma   90.00
#
_symmetry.space_group_name_H-M   'P 1'
#
loop_
_entity.id
_entity.type
_entity.pdbx_description
1 polymer ?
#
loop_
_entity_poly.entity_id
_entity_poly.type
_entity_poly.pdbx_seq_one_letter_code
_entity_poly.pdbx_strand_id
1 'polypeptide(L)'
;SAASDVYKRQFDKCTLWNAELLPDTLTEIGEYAFRQCKKLTEVTIGEKLLNVGEGAFCDCDGIKKVDWQAKVTRIPDRVFQSCYYIETVKLPEIVTEIGEYSFYSCGYLTDIGTFERMKRIGACAFSNCRALVNIGTLDAIEEIGGGAFMLDQKLVLSLDGLQHLRIIGGYAFGGCPKVTGLRDLPALEEIGASALDSANIPEVANLPRLRRIGASGLSNRSLVTVGDLPSLEYIGDSAFRNATSLTTFGAAPKVTYIGANAFEECRKLETLGLDGVAAEIGREAVIACTSLKSLDLSNVTSIGEKAFSYCGTLETVVSLESITSLDKNAFEECRSLVTVGKIGNLTRLPNEVFRECKALANVTLPDTMETIGTAAFKHCYGLPEIVIPDSVTTIEEEAFSGCTSLQEIIVPDSVVKMGNHVFGGCRSATRIVFPKYLTYLPGSGVSFCNYMVEFVFPENVKSISNYFFYGCISLKEIVIPDTVTTIDFRAFWDCTSLTRITIPASVTKIDSTAFDGCKKDKLVWVVTPGSYAETYAKKNYYHYVYAK
;
A
#
# COMPACT_ATOMS: atom_id res chain seq x y z
N SER A 1 -32.90 -8.55 40.37
CA SER A 1 -34.06 -8.97 41.12
C SER A 1 -35.06 -7.81 41.26
N ALA A 2 -36.31 -8.06 41.56
CA ALA A 2 -37.44 -7.10 41.54
C ALA A 2 -37.22 -5.83 42.38
N ALA A 3 -36.35 -5.80 43.39
CA ALA A 3 -36.06 -4.66 44.21
C ALA A 3 -35.17 -3.60 43.49
N SER A 4 -34.32 -4.01 42.57
CA SER A 4 -33.47 -3.08 41.81
C SER A 4 -34.22 -2.33 40.70
N ASP A 5 -35.34 -2.85 40.22
CA ASP A 5 -36.15 -2.21 39.18
C ASP A 5 -37.04 -1.06 39.72
N VAL A 6 -37.32 -1.06 41.00
CA VAL A 6 -38.19 -0.02 41.64
C VAL A 6 -37.50 1.37 41.68
N TYR A 7 -36.15 1.40 41.69
CA TYR A 7 -35.40 2.66 41.78
C TYR A 7 -34.82 3.13 40.43
N LYS A 8 -35.04 2.38 39.35
CA LYS A 8 -34.63 2.81 37.99
C LYS A 8 -35.52 3.96 37.54
N ARG A 9 -34.91 5.04 37.01
CA ARG A 9 -35.58 6.23 36.45
C ARG A 9 -36.54 6.94 37.39
N GLN A 10 -36.33 6.86 38.70
CA GLN A 10 -37.28 7.39 39.71
C GLN A 10 -37.58 8.88 39.51
N PHE A 11 -36.61 9.69 39.07
CA PHE A 11 -36.75 11.11 38.82
C PHE A 11 -36.44 11.48 37.36
N ASP A 12 -36.54 10.51 36.41
CA ASP A 12 -36.29 10.77 35.00
C ASP A 12 -37.13 11.95 34.50
N LYS A 13 -36.48 12.89 33.83
CA LYS A 13 -37.09 14.14 33.31
C LYS A 13 -37.72 15.03 34.38
N CYS A 14 -37.28 14.97 35.62
CA CYS A 14 -37.79 15.82 36.67
C CYS A 14 -37.35 17.27 36.46
N THR A 15 -38.24 18.11 35.90
CA THR A 15 -37.96 19.51 35.59
C THR A 15 -38.17 20.45 36.79
N LEU A 16 -38.71 19.92 37.89
CA LEU A 16 -39.04 20.70 39.08
C LEU A 16 -38.05 20.54 40.25
N TRP A 17 -37.15 19.53 40.15
CA TRP A 17 -36.14 19.28 41.18
C TRP A 17 -35.05 20.35 41.12
N ASN A 18 -34.99 21.18 42.17
CA ASN A 18 -34.00 22.24 42.36
C ASN A 18 -33.20 22.05 43.66
N ALA A 19 -33.17 20.82 44.22
CA ALA A 19 -32.40 20.56 45.43
C ALA A 19 -30.90 20.60 45.08
N GLU A 20 -30.15 21.40 45.79
CA GLU A 20 -28.69 21.52 45.65
C GLU A 20 -27.97 20.31 46.24
N LEU A 21 -28.61 19.52 47.08
CA LEU A 21 -28.01 18.39 47.79
C LEU A 21 -28.89 17.14 47.74
N LEU A 22 -28.29 16.01 47.43
CA LEU A 22 -28.90 14.71 47.65
C LEU A 22 -28.96 14.43 49.17
N PRO A 23 -30.00 13.72 49.70
CA PRO A 23 -30.08 13.40 51.12
C PRO A 23 -28.85 12.62 51.60
N ASP A 24 -28.25 13.02 52.72
CA ASP A 24 -27.11 12.35 53.35
C ASP A 24 -27.42 10.89 53.81
N THR A 25 -28.68 10.51 53.79
CA THR A 25 -29.15 9.17 54.13
C THR A 25 -29.21 8.25 52.92
N LEU A 26 -28.97 8.77 51.71
CA LEU A 26 -29.06 8.01 50.48
C LEU A 26 -27.91 7.00 50.39
N THR A 27 -28.24 5.74 50.14
CA THR A 27 -27.25 4.63 50.00
C THR A 27 -27.12 4.11 48.59
N GLU A 28 -28.11 4.37 47.74
CA GLU A 28 -28.15 3.88 46.37
C GLU A 28 -28.85 4.89 45.43
N ILE A 29 -28.32 5.08 44.24
CA ILE A 29 -28.92 5.78 43.12
C ILE A 29 -29.07 4.78 41.97
N GLY A 30 -30.29 4.59 41.48
CA GLY A 30 -30.58 3.65 40.40
C GLY A 30 -30.13 4.14 39.04
N GLU A 31 -30.18 3.22 38.05
CA GLU A 31 -29.87 3.55 36.68
C GLU A 31 -30.78 4.66 36.13
N TYR A 32 -30.20 5.68 35.47
CA TYR A 32 -30.87 6.83 34.88
C TYR A 32 -31.81 7.59 35.86
N ALA A 33 -31.60 7.46 37.19
CA ALA A 33 -32.52 7.98 38.22
C ALA A 33 -32.81 9.48 38.05
N PHE A 34 -31.82 10.30 37.74
CA PHE A 34 -31.93 11.75 37.55
C PHE A 34 -31.70 12.18 36.10
N ARG A 35 -31.90 11.30 35.14
CA ARG A 35 -31.69 11.66 33.74
C ARG A 35 -32.53 12.86 33.33
N GLN A 36 -31.94 13.81 32.59
CA GLN A 36 -32.58 15.03 32.08
C GLN A 36 -33.12 15.98 33.17
N CYS A 37 -32.59 15.91 34.39
CA CYS A 37 -32.91 16.86 35.47
C CYS A 37 -32.15 18.18 35.27
N LYS A 38 -32.62 19.02 34.34
CA LYS A 38 -31.92 20.22 33.84
C LYS A 38 -31.77 21.37 34.84
N LYS A 39 -32.46 21.33 36.00
CA LYS A 39 -32.35 22.35 37.04
C LYS A 39 -31.34 22.01 38.13
N LEU A 40 -30.76 20.82 38.13
CA LEU A 40 -29.64 20.49 39.00
C LEU A 40 -28.44 21.34 38.61
N THR A 41 -27.87 22.10 39.57
CA THR A 41 -26.70 22.97 39.32
C THR A 41 -25.42 22.44 39.94
N GLU A 42 -25.54 21.78 41.09
CA GLU A 42 -24.43 21.09 41.77
C GLU A 42 -24.89 19.70 42.22
N VAL A 43 -23.98 18.74 42.25
CA VAL A 43 -24.26 17.38 42.71
C VAL A 43 -23.16 16.94 43.67
N THR A 44 -23.56 16.58 44.90
CA THR A 44 -22.69 15.92 45.87
C THR A 44 -23.07 14.45 45.98
N ILE A 45 -22.15 13.55 45.63
CA ILE A 45 -22.29 12.11 45.80
C ILE A 45 -21.73 11.75 47.18
N GLY A 46 -22.61 11.69 48.18
CA GLY A 46 -22.21 11.56 49.59
C GLY A 46 -21.47 10.27 49.96
N GLU A 47 -20.72 10.30 51.06
CA GLU A 47 -19.87 9.16 51.53
C GLU A 47 -20.64 7.88 51.84
N LYS A 48 -21.98 7.98 52.13
CA LYS A 48 -22.82 6.81 52.42
C LYS A 48 -23.35 6.10 51.19
N LEU A 49 -23.19 6.68 49.99
CA LEU A 49 -23.60 6.04 48.76
C LEU A 49 -22.69 4.84 48.44
N LEU A 50 -23.29 3.67 48.37
CA LEU A 50 -22.63 2.39 48.09
C LEU A 50 -22.70 2.06 46.60
N ASN A 51 -23.74 2.56 45.91
CA ASN A 51 -23.97 2.28 44.48
C ASN A 51 -24.56 3.50 43.79
N VAL A 52 -24.02 3.81 42.60
CA VAL A 52 -24.56 4.80 41.67
C VAL A 52 -24.72 4.08 40.32
N GLY A 53 -25.94 4.06 39.81
CA GLY A 53 -26.30 3.35 38.61
C GLY A 53 -25.78 3.99 37.31
N GLU A 54 -25.77 3.22 36.24
CA GLU A 54 -25.46 3.70 34.90
C GLU A 54 -26.34 4.89 34.52
N GLY A 55 -25.75 5.93 33.93
CA GLY A 55 -26.45 7.10 33.40
C GLY A 55 -27.25 7.89 34.46
N ALA A 56 -26.93 7.72 35.75
CA ALA A 56 -27.73 8.27 36.84
C ALA A 56 -28.04 9.76 36.67
N PHE A 57 -27.13 10.56 36.13
CA PHE A 57 -27.27 12.01 35.85
C PHE A 57 -27.13 12.35 34.36
N CYS A 58 -27.35 11.40 33.45
CA CYS A 58 -27.24 11.60 32.01
C CYS A 58 -28.14 12.77 31.53
N ASP A 59 -27.67 13.59 30.60
CA ASP A 59 -28.37 14.73 29.99
C ASP A 59 -28.79 15.84 30.99
N CYS A 60 -28.12 15.98 32.13
CA CYS A 60 -28.38 17.01 33.13
C CYS A 60 -27.58 18.29 32.81
N ASP A 61 -27.99 19.04 31.80
CA ASP A 61 -27.30 20.25 31.32
C ASP A 61 -27.15 21.38 32.36
N GLY A 62 -27.90 21.34 33.46
CA GLY A 62 -27.79 22.35 34.52
C GLY A 62 -26.56 22.20 35.41
N ILE A 63 -26.00 20.98 35.51
CA ILE A 63 -24.91 20.66 36.45
C ILE A 63 -23.63 21.38 36.02
N LYS A 64 -23.05 22.15 36.95
CA LYS A 64 -21.77 22.84 36.78
C LYS A 64 -20.65 22.23 37.61
N LYS A 65 -20.99 21.67 38.77
CA LYS A 65 -20.01 21.14 39.71
C LYS A 65 -20.46 19.80 40.27
N VAL A 66 -19.49 18.88 40.36
CA VAL A 66 -19.66 17.55 40.95
C VAL A 66 -18.62 17.34 42.05
N ASP A 67 -19.09 17.05 43.29
CA ASP A 67 -18.26 16.60 44.39
C ASP A 67 -18.59 15.13 44.71
N TRP A 68 -17.69 14.24 44.34
CA TRP A 68 -17.88 12.80 44.54
C TRP A 68 -17.12 12.31 45.76
N GLN A 69 -17.83 12.16 46.90
CA GLN A 69 -17.26 11.76 48.19
C GLN A 69 -17.41 10.25 48.46
N ALA A 70 -18.32 9.56 47.72
CA ALA A 70 -18.51 8.11 47.88
C ALA A 70 -17.21 7.33 47.61
N LYS A 71 -16.93 6.36 48.48
CA LYS A 71 -15.73 5.54 48.44
C LYS A 71 -15.87 4.40 47.42
N VAL A 72 -15.94 4.75 46.15
CA VAL A 72 -16.00 3.79 45.03
C VAL A 72 -14.69 3.75 44.28
N THR A 73 -14.35 2.59 43.74
CA THR A 73 -13.16 2.42 42.91
C THR A 73 -13.43 2.58 41.42
N ARG A 74 -14.71 2.56 41.02
CA ARG A 74 -15.15 2.71 39.64
C ARG A 74 -16.24 3.81 39.54
N ILE A 75 -16.07 4.72 38.59
CA ILE A 75 -17.10 5.66 38.17
C ILE A 75 -17.98 4.95 37.14
N PRO A 76 -19.32 4.95 37.31
CA PRO A 76 -20.23 4.20 36.46
C PRO A 76 -20.27 4.69 35.02
N ASP A 77 -20.70 3.81 34.12
CA ASP A 77 -20.88 4.13 32.71
C ASP A 77 -21.95 5.23 32.57
N ARG A 78 -21.74 6.13 31.62
CA ARG A 78 -22.68 7.22 31.23
C ARG A 78 -23.15 8.12 32.38
N VAL A 79 -22.54 8.06 33.55
CA VAL A 79 -23.10 8.72 34.76
C VAL A 79 -23.38 10.22 34.57
N PHE A 80 -22.50 10.94 33.85
CA PHE A 80 -22.68 12.36 33.48
C PHE A 80 -22.64 12.56 31.97
N GLN A 81 -23.03 11.55 31.19
CA GLN A 81 -23.08 11.67 29.74
C GLN A 81 -23.90 12.87 29.32
N SER A 82 -23.39 13.70 28.43
CA SER A 82 -24.05 14.91 27.90
C SER A 82 -24.42 15.96 28.96
N CYS A 83 -23.74 16.00 30.09
CA CYS A 83 -23.84 17.09 31.07
C CYS A 83 -22.93 18.24 30.61
N TYR A 84 -23.34 18.97 29.58
CA TYR A 84 -22.52 19.88 28.79
C TYR A 84 -21.83 20.98 29.61
N TYR A 85 -22.50 21.51 30.63
CA TYR A 85 -22.03 22.65 31.41
C TYR A 85 -21.25 22.30 32.68
N ILE A 86 -20.90 21.02 32.92
CA ILE A 86 -19.98 20.65 34.00
C ILE A 86 -18.64 21.34 33.77
N GLU A 87 -18.21 22.14 34.76
CA GLU A 87 -16.95 22.88 34.77
C GLU A 87 -15.86 22.13 35.54
N THR A 88 -16.22 21.55 36.71
CA THR A 88 -15.29 20.86 37.60
C THR A 88 -15.90 19.58 38.16
N VAL A 89 -15.08 18.54 38.29
CA VAL A 89 -15.43 17.29 38.97
C VAL A 89 -14.32 16.95 39.94
N LYS A 90 -14.70 16.77 41.21
CA LYS A 90 -13.77 16.27 42.23
C LYS A 90 -14.05 14.81 42.49
N LEU A 91 -13.15 13.95 42.07
CA LEU A 91 -13.21 12.49 42.28
C LEU A 91 -12.36 12.08 43.49
N PRO A 92 -12.73 10.99 44.22
CA PRO A 92 -11.90 10.45 45.28
C PRO A 92 -10.62 9.80 44.75
N GLU A 93 -9.52 9.92 45.50
CA GLU A 93 -8.19 9.37 45.13
C GLU A 93 -8.17 7.85 44.99
N ILE A 94 -9.17 7.15 45.50
CA ILE A 94 -9.23 5.67 45.40
C ILE A 94 -9.77 5.16 44.06
N VAL A 95 -10.26 6.05 43.18
CA VAL A 95 -10.81 5.67 41.88
C VAL A 95 -9.71 5.08 41.02
N THR A 96 -9.95 3.88 40.52
CA THR A 96 -9.05 3.15 39.62
C THR A 96 -9.62 3.00 38.22
N GLU A 97 -10.93 3.24 38.02
CA GLU A 97 -11.59 3.07 36.74
C GLU A 97 -12.65 4.16 36.48
N ILE A 98 -12.61 4.75 35.29
CA ILE A 98 -13.67 5.58 34.73
C ILE A 98 -14.43 4.72 33.72
N GLY A 99 -15.77 4.64 33.89
CA GLY A 99 -16.65 3.86 33.00
C GLY A 99 -16.79 4.45 31.60
N GLU A 100 -17.42 3.69 30.71
CA GLU A 100 -17.66 4.10 29.33
C GLU A 100 -18.61 5.31 29.28
N TYR A 101 -18.33 6.28 28.40
CA TYR A 101 -19.15 7.49 28.21
C TYR A 101 -19.39 8.30 29.49
N SER A 102 -18.69 8.07 30.60
CA SER A 102 -19.02 8.68 31.92
C SER A 102 -19.13 10.20 31.88
N PHE A 103 -18.24 10.87 31.11
CA PHE A 103 -18.22 12.32 30.93
C PHE A 103 -18.31 12.70 29.45
N TYR A 104 -18.87 11.84 28.61
CA TYR A 104 -19.03 12.10 27.18
C TYR A 104 -19.77 13.42 26.96
N SER A 105 -19.20 14.30 26.11
CA SER A 105 -19.76 15.63 25.78
C SER A 105 -19.96 16.58 26.98
N CYS A 106 -19.13 16.48 28.03
CA CYS A 106 -19.03 17.49 29.07
C CYS A 106 -18.16 18.66 28.55
N GLY A 107 -18.73 19.48 27.65
CA GLY A 107 -17.99 20.44 26.84
C GLY A 107 -17.25 21.54 27.58
N TYR A 108 -17.69 21.88 28.81
CA TYR A 108 -17.07 22.90 29.70
C TYR A 108 -16.16 22.31 30.78
N LEU A 109 -16.03 20.99 30.86
CA LEU A 109 -15.15 20.32 31.85
C LEU A 109 -13.71 20.76 31.64
N THR A 110 -13.14 21.46 32.65
CA THR A 110 -11.76 21.96 32.60
C THR A 110 -10.81 21.17 33.49
N ASP A 111 -11.33 20.64 34.62
CA ASP A 111 -10.54 19.92 35.61
C ASP A 111 -11.36 18.78 36.22
N ILE A 112 -10.69 17.62 36.37
CA ILE A 112 -11.28 16.43 36.98
C ILE A 112 -10.41 15.89 38.13
N GLY A 113 -9.39 16.62 38.53
CA GLY A 113 -8.47 16.21 39.60
C GLY A 113 -7.30 15.36 39.10
N THR A 114 -6.66 14.61 39.99
CA THR A 114 -5.50 13.78 39.75
C THR A 114 -5.87 12.29 39.75
N PHE A 115 -5.21 11.49 38.93
CA PHE A 115 -5.50 10.07 38.74
C PHE A 115 -4.33 9.15 39.14
N GLU A 116 -3.70 9.37 40.29
CA GLU A 116 -2.51 8.60 40.72
C GLU A 116 -2.70 7.08 40.72
N ARG A 117 -3.95 6.60 40.92
CA ARG A 117 -4.29 5.17 40.97
C ARG A 117 -5.10 4.69 39.77
N MET A 118 -5.32 5.57 38.80
CA MET A 118 -6.13 5.24 37.63
C MET A 118 -5.51 4.14 36.81
N LYS A 119 -6.21 3.03 36.62
CA LYS A 119 -5.81 1.87 35.82
C LYS A 119 -6.50 1.82 34.48
N ARG A 120 -7.75 2.25 34.43
CA ARG A 120 -8.57 2.14 33.23
C ARG A 120 -9.43 3.36 32.98
N ILE A 121 -9.39 3.88 31.77
CA ILE A 121 -10.31 4.89 31.26
C ILE A 121 -11.15 4.23 30.16
N GLY A 122 -12.46 4.15 30.36
CA GLY A 122 -13.40 3.46 29.49
C GLY A 122 -13.55 4.11 28.11
N ALA A 123 -14.24 3.41 27.22
CA ALA A 123 -14.49 3.92 25.87
C ALA A 123 -15.30 5.24 25.91
N CYS A 124 -14.87 6.23 25.12
CA CYS A 124 -15.49 7.56 25.02
C CYS A 124 -15.68 8.29 26.36
N ALA A 125 -14.95 7.90 27.40
CA ALA A 125 -15.17 8.41 28.77
C ALA A 125 -15.14 9.94 28.85
N PHE A 126 -14.24 10.60 28.13
CA PHE A 126 -14.10 12.06 28.04
C PHE A 126 -14.28 12.59 26.62
N SER A 127 -14.72 11.78 25.68
CA SER A 127 -14.87 12.23 24.29
C SER A 127 -15.70 13.50 24.19
N ASN A 128 -15.20 14.47 23.41
CA ASN A 128 -15.82 15.78 23.19
C ASN A 128 -15.88 16.69 24.46
N CYS A 129 -14.95 16.54 25.39
CA CYS A 129 -14.71 17.44 26.51
C CYS A 129 -13.81 18.60 26.08
N ARG A 130 -14.30 19.48 25.20
CA ARG A 130 -13.50 20.47 24.46
C ARG A 130 -12.77 21.51 25.33
N ALA A 131 -13.16 21.66 26.57
CA ALA A 131 -12.50 22.56 27.52
C ALA A 131 -11.43 21.85 28.35
N LEU A 132 -11.37 20.51 28.33
CA LEU A 132 -10.45 19.72 29.15
C LEU A 132 -9.00 20.01 28.77
N VAL A 133 -8.22 20.46 29.76
CA VAL A 133 -6.82 20.85 29.56
C VAL A 133 -5.88 19.84 30.19
N ASN A 134 -6.21 19.34 31.37
CA ASN A 134 -5.36 18.46 32.15
C ASN A 134 -6.21 17.39 32.86
N ILE A 135 -5.62 16.21 33.00
CA ILE A 135 -6.21 15.06 33.70
C ILE A 135 -5.27 14.52 34.81
N GLY A 136 -4.27 15.33 35.22
CA GLY A 136 -3.26 14.89 36.19
C GLY A 136 -2.27 13.86 35.62
N THR A 137 -1.68 13.08 36.54
CA THR A 137 -0.77 11.98 36.16
C THR A 137 -1.52 10.70 35.87
N LEU A 138 -1.00 9.90 34.96
CA LEU A 138 -1.54 8.58 34.60
C LEU A 138 -0.54 7.45 34.91
N ASP A 139 0.23 7.59 36.00
CA ASP A 139 1.38 6.69 36.29
C ASP A 139 0.98 5.22 36.44
N ALA A 140 -0.24 4.94 36.93
CA ALA A 140 -0.75 3.58 37.12
C ALA A 140 -1.59 3.07 35.94
N ILE A 141 -1.76 3.86 34.86
CA ILE A 141 -2.67 3.52 33.78
C ILE A 141 -2.24 2.24 33.05
N GLU A 142 -3.19 1.33 32.86
CA GLU A 142 -3.02 0.06 32.15
C GLU A 142 -3.75 0.08 30.80
N GLU A 143 -4.90 0.77 30.72
CA GLU A 143 -5.73 0.79 29.50
C GLU A 143 -6.40 2.17 29.30
N ILE A 144 -6.32 2.69 28.08
CA ILE A 144 -7.06 3.85 27.61
C ILE A 144 -8.01 3.34 26.51
N GLY A 145 -9.30 3.39 26.76
CA GLY A 145 -10.35 2.84 25.90
C GLY A 145 -10.52 3.58 24.57
N GLY A 146 -11.27 2.97 23.66
CA GLY A 146 -11.52 3.55 22.35
C GLY A 146 -12.25 4.89 22.45
N GLY A 147 -11.74 5.91 21.74
CA GLY A 147 -12.30 7.27 21.72
C GLY A 147 -12.27 7.98 23.08
N ALA A 148 -11.51 7.49 24.07
CA ALA A 148 -11.56 7.98 25.45
C ALA A 148 -11.43 9.51 25.56
N PHE A 149 -10.60 10.15 24.73
CA PHE A 149 -10.38 11.59 24.67
C PHE A 149 -10.64 12.19 23.29
N MET A 150 -11.41 11.50 22.45
CA MET A 150 -11.64 11.93 21.08
C MET A 150 -12.21 13.36 21.03
N LEU A 151 -11.62 14.24 20.20
CA LEU A 151 -11.98 15.66 20.00
C LEU A 151 -11.65 16.59 21.18
N ASP A 152 -10.81 16.20 22.12
CA ASP A 152 -10.37 17.03 23.23
C ASP A 152 -9.19 17.91 22.82
N GLN A 153 -9.47 18.91 22.01
CA GLN A 153 -8.48 19.75 21.33
C GLN A 153 -7.54 20.53 22.27
N LYS A 154 -7.94 20.75 23.51
CA LYS A 154 -7.14 21.48 24.50
C LYS A 154 -6.31 20.58 25.40
N LEU A 155 -6.58 19.26 25.41
CA LEU A 155 -5.90 18.30 26.28
C LEU A 155 -4.40 18.29 26.03
N VAL A 156 -3.65 18.61 27.08
CA VAL A 156 -2.18 18.53 27.12
C VAL A 156 -1.80 17.28 27.90
N LEU A 157 -1.22 16.30 27.21
CA LEU A 157 -0.81 15.04 27.83
C LEU A 157 0.43 14.51 27.14
N SER A 158 1.43 14.08 27.93
CA SER A 158 2.52 13.23 27.42
C SER A 158 2.25 11.77 27.76
N LEU A 159 2.43 10.91 26.79
CA LEU A 159 2.35 9.45 26.99
C LEU A 159 3.71 8.85 27.35
N ASP A 160 4.82 9.63 27.24
CA ASP A 160 6.17 9.12 27.54
C ASP A 160 6.25 8.59 28.97
N GLY A 161 6.86 7.40 29.12
CA GLY A 161 7.21 6.83 30.41
C GLY A 161 6.06 6.19 31.19
N LEU A 162 4.87 6.02 30.62
CA LEU A 162 3.75 5.33 31.27
C LEU A 162 4.03 3.82 31.38
N GLN A 163 4.63 3.42 32.49
CA GLN A 163 5.24 2.10 32.68
C GLN A 163 4.27 0.92 32.60
N HIS A 164 3.00 1.14 32.89
CA HIS A 164 1.97 0.11 32.98
C HIS A 164 1.01 0.10 31.81
N LEU A 165 1.06 1.12 30.91
CA LEU A 165 0.13 1.26 29.79
C LEU A 165 0.33 0.11 28.79
N ARG A 166 -0.70 -0.69 28.61
CA ARG A 166 -0.73 -1.87 27.73
C ARG A 166 -1.50 -1.64 26.44
N ILE A 167 -2.60 -0.89 26.50
CA ILE A 167 -3.51 -0.69 25.38
C ILE A 167 -3.87 0.78 25.24
N ILE A 168 -3.69 1.31 24.03
CA ILE A 168 -4.29 2.56 23.56
C ILE A 168 -5.37 2.18 22.55
N GLY A 169 -6.63 2.36 22.92
CA GLY A 169 -7.80 1.98 22.11
C GLY A 169 -7.94 2.79 20.82
N GLY A 170 -8.74 2.30 19.90
CA GLY A 170 -8.98 3.02 18.63
C GLY A 170 -9.55 4.41 18.86
N TYR A 171 -9.10 5.40 18.09
CA TYR A 171 -9.50 6.82 18.23
C TYR A 171 -9.27 7.44 19.63
N ALA A 172 -8.51 6.79 20.52
CA ALA A 172 -8.36 7.23 21.90
C ALA A 172 -8.01 8.71 22.04
N PHE A 173 -7.13 9.21 21.18
CA PHE A 173 -6.72 10.62 21.10
C PHE A 173 -7.00 11.25 19.74
N GLY A 174 -7.98 10.74 19.00
CA GLY A 174 -8.38 11.30 17.71
C GLY A 174 -8.80 12.77 17.85
N GLY A 175 -8.14 13.68 17.12
CA GLY A 175 -8.38 15.11 17.21
C GLY A 175 -7.78 15.81 18.44
N CYS A 176 -6.71 15.25 19.07
CA CYS A 176 -6.01 15.80 20.23
C CYS A 176 -4.60 16.30 19.86
N PRO A 177 -4.44 17.48 19.24
CA PRO A 177 -3.16 17.93 18.68
C PRO A 177 -2.08 18.26 19.72
N LYS A 178 -2.42 18.33 21.00
CA LYS A 178 -1.48 18.61 22.09
C LYS A 178 -1.10 17.37 22.90
N VAL A 179 -1.58 16.19 22.51
CA VAL A 179 -1.08 14.93 23.02
C VAL A 179 0.25 14.62 22.34
N THR A 180 1.24 14.25 23.15
CA THR A 180 2.62 14.05 22.71
C THR A 180 3.22 12.78 23.34
N GLY A 181 4.36 12.36 22.79
CA GLY A 181 5.18 11.30 23.35
C GLY A 181 4.66 9.89 23.05
N LEU A 182 5.55 9.02 22.65
CA LEU A 182 5.31 7.57 22.51
C LEU A 182 6.63 6.83 22.72
N ARG A 183 7.26 7.11 23.88
CA ARG A 183 8.55 6.54 24.22
C ARG A 183 8.53 5.93 25.62
N ASP A 184 9.41 4.95 25.82
CA ASP A 184 9.64 4.33 27.13
C ASP A 184 8.35 3.74 27.74
N LEU A 185 7.60 2.98 26.92
CA LEU A 185 6.37 2.30 27.31
C LEU A 185 6.59 0.77 27.31
N PRO A 186 7.25 0.23 28.35
CA PRO A 186 7.71 -1.15 28.37
C PRO A 186 6.59 -2.19 28.36
N ALA A 187 5.38 -1.80 28.77
CA ALA A 187 4.22 -2.68 28.82
C ALA A 187 3.31 -2.58 27.59
N LEU A 188 3.49 -1.60 26.70
CA LEU A 188 2.58 -1.34 25.61
C LEU A 188 2.55 -2.50 24.60
N GLU A 189 1.38 -3.07 24.40
CA GLU A 189 1.11 -4.22 23.52
C GLU A 189 0.34 -3.81 22.26
N GLU A 190 -0.57 -2.84 22.35
CA GLU A 190 -1.46 -2.47 21.25
C GLU A 190 -1.69 -0.95 21.13
N ILE A 191 -1.60 -0.46 19.91
CA ILE A 191 -2.08 0.86 19.46
C ILE A 191 -3.25 0.59 18.51
N GLY A 192 -4.45 1.03 18.89
CA GLY A 192 -5.69 0.81 18.16
C GLY A 192 -5.79 1.62 16.85
N ALA A 193 -6.89 1.40 16.12
CA ALA A 193 -7.13 2.12 14.87
C ALA A 193 -7.30 3.62 15.09
N SER A 194 -6.61 4.46 14.32
CA SER A 194 -6.62 5.94 14.40
C SER A 194 -6.40 6.48 15.83
N ALA A 195 -5.71 5.70 16.66
CA ALA A 195 -5.56 5.98 18.10
C ALA A 195 -4.92 7.34 18.38
N LEU A 196 -3.96 7.74 17.55
CA LEU A 196 -3.15 8.96 17.68
C LEU A 196 -3.35 9.91 16.48
N ASP A 197 -4.50 9.81 15.81
CA ASP A 197 -4.83 10.73 14.72
C ASP A 197 -4.81 12.18 15.23
N SER A 198 -4.06 13.02 14.54
CA SER A 198 -3.81 14.43 14.90
C SER A 198 -2.95 14.70 16.15
N ALA A 199 -2.50 13.68 16.89
CA ALA A 199 -1.53 13.86 17.98
C ALA A 199 -0.16 14.32 17.43
N ASN A 200 0.66 14.93 18.26
CA ASN A 200 2.01 15.35 17.87
C ASN A 200 3.05 14.33 18.36
N ILE A 201 3.29 13.31 17.56
CA ILE A 201 4.22 12.18 17.89
C ILE A 201 5.42 12.23 16.93
N PRO A 202 6.50 12.91 17.28
CA PRO A 202 7.68 12.99 16.41
C PRO A 202 8.53 11.71 16.43
N GLU A 203 8.42 10.92 17.48
CA GLU A 203 9.26 9.73 17.68
C GLU A 203 8.48 8.62 18.37
N VAL A 204 8.74 7.39 17.92
CA VAL A 204 8.29 6.15 18.56
C VAL A 204 9.54 5.38 18.96
N ALA A 205 9.76 5.13 20.27
CA ALA A 205 10.97 4.45 20.74
C ALA A 205 10.75 3.66 22.04
N ASN A 206 11.54 2.60 22.25
CA ASN A 206 11.53 1.79 23.47
C ASN A 206 10.16 1.18 23.78
N LEU A 207 9.57 0.51 22.81
CA LEU A 207 8.29 -0.22 22.91
C LEU A 207 8.52 -1.74 22.76
N PRO A 208 9.20 -2.41 23.70
CA PRO A 208 9.68 -3.79 23.51
C PRO A 208 8.57 -4.83 23.42
N ARG A 209 7.36 -4.53 23.89
CA ARG A 209 6.22 -5.45 23.89
C ARG A 209 5.15 -5.12 22.85
N LEU A 210 5.32 -4.03 22.08
CA LEU A 210 4.33 -3.65 21.08
C LEU A 210 4.20 -4.74 20.01
N ARG A 211 3.01 -5.31 19.91
CA ARG A 211 2.66 -6.41 18.99
C ARG A 211 1.80 -5.95 17.82
N ARG A 212 0.99 -4.91 18.03
CA ARG A 212 -0.01 -4.50 17.05
C ARG A 212 -0.11 -2.98 16.93
N ILE A 213 -0.08 -2.50 15.68
CA ILE A 213 -0.46 -1.15 15.31
C ILE A 213 -1.68 -1.27 14.41
N GLY A 214 -2.82 -0.71 14.83
CA GLY A 214 -4.10 -0.76 14.12
C GLY A 214 -4.13 0.12 12.88
N ALA A 215 -5.23 0.02 12.13
CA ALA A 215 -5.42 0.81 10.92
C ALA A 215 -5.30 2.32 11.20
N SER A 216 -4.50 3.04 10.42
CA SER A 216 -4.18 4.47 10.60
C SER A 216 -3.67 4.83 12.01
N GLY A 217 -3.20 3.86 12.80
CA GLY A 217 -2.86 4.04 14.23
C GLY A 217 -1.78 5.09 14.47
N LEU A 218 -0.85 5.24 13.55
CA LEU A 218 0.27 6.20 13.54
C LEU A 218 0.35 6.97 12.20
N SER A 219 -0.79 7.20 11.53
CA SER A 219 -0.88 8.05 10.34
C SER A 219 -0.66 9.51 10.73
N ASN A 220 0.59 9.90 10.94
CA ASN A 220 0.99 11.12 11.61
C ASN A 220 2.10 11.87 10.86
N ARG A 221 1.82 13.08 10.41
CA ARG A 221 2.78 13.90 9.64
C ARG A 221 3.97 14.41 10.45
N SER A 222 3.84 14.48 11.77
CA SER A 222 4.95 14.90 12.64
C SER A 222 5.94 13.77 12.94
N LEU A 223 5.57 12.52 12.65
CA LEU A 223 6.42 11.34 12.92
C LEU A 223 7.68 11.39 12.05
N VAL A 224 8.83 11.39 12.70
CA VAL A 224 10.16 11.45 12.05
C VAL A 224 10.87 10.11 12.12
N THR A 225 10.80 9.44 13.29
CA THR A 225 11.49 8.17 13.51
C THR A 225 10.63 7.17 14.25
N VAL A 226 10.73 5.92 13.83
CA VAL A 226 10.29 4.75 14.58
C VAL A 226 11.52 3.89 14.85
N GLY A 227 11.81 3.68 16.14
CA GLY A 227 12.90 2.79 16.58
C GLY A 227 12.56 1.32 16.40
N ASP A 228 13.42 0.44 16.92
CA ASP A 228 13.23 -1.00 16.84
C ASP A 228 11.99 -1.45 17.61
N LEU A 229 11.20 -2.32 16.98
CA LEU A 229 9.97 -2.89 17.52
C LEU A 229 10.06 -4.43 17.55
N PRO A 230 10.86 -5.01 18.49
CA PRO A 230 11.26 -6.42 18.45
C PRO A 230 10.12 -7.43 18.63
N SER A 231 8.94 -6.97 19.07
CA SER A 231 7.77 -7.82 19.27
C SER A 231 6.64 -7.52 18.29
N LEU A 232 6.79 -6.56 17.37
CA LEU A 232 5.74 -6.17 16.43
C LEU A 232 5.43 -7.32 15.47
N GLU A 233 4.15 -7.71 15.40
CA GLU A 233 3.64 -8.81 14.58
C GLU A 233 2.72 -8.31 13.45
N TYR A 234 2.02 -7.20 13.68
CA TYR A 234 0.98 -6.71 12.78
C TYR A 234 1.06 -5.19 12.59
N ILE A 235 1.09 -4.77 11.33
CA ILE A 235 0.97 -3.37 10.90
C ILE A 235 -0.33 -3.26 10.09
N GLY A 236 -1.30 -2.49 10.58
CA GLY A 236 -2.63 -2.35 9.98
C GLY A 236 -2.65 -1.50 8.71
N ASP A 237 -3.80 -1.50 8.05
CA ASP A 237 -4.03 -0.69 6.85
C ASP A 237 -3.79 0.79 7.13
N SER A 238 -3.06 1.46 6.25
CA SER A 238 -2.74 2.88 6.37
C SER A 238 -2.03 3.28 7.69
N ALA A 239 -1.44 2.33 8.42
CA ALA A 239 -0.92 2.56 9.78
C ALA A 239 0.02 3.77 9.88
N PHE A 240 0.85 4.02 8.87
CA PHE A 240 1.78 5.16 8.75
C PHE A 240 1.49 6.02 7.52
N ARG A 241 0.30 5.88 6.93
CA ARG A 241 -0.07 6.61 5.71
C ARG A 241 0.17 8.11 5.88
N ASN A 242 0.77 8.74 4.86
CA ASN A 242 1.08 10.18 4.89
C ASN A 242 2.01 10.63 6.04
N ALA A 243 2.79 9.74 6.66
CA ALA A 243 3.86 10.12 7.57
C ALA A 243 5.03 10.74 6.76
N THR A 244 4.77 11.91 6.17
CA THR A 244 5.66 12.55 5.19
C THR A 244 6.99 13.04 5.77
N SER A 245 7.13 13.05 7.09
CA SER A 245 8.38 13.36 7.80
C SER A 245 9.17 12.12 8.22
N LEU A 246 8.58 10.92 8.12
CA LEU A 246 9.19 9.67 8.55
C LEU A 246 10.42 9.35 7.70
N THR A 247 11.58 9.25 8.35
CA THR A 247 12.86 8.91 7.71
C THR A 247 13.29 7.47 7.97
N THR A 248 12.98 6.96 9.15
CA THR A 248 13.45 5.64 9.59
C THR A 248 12.33 4.86 10.26
N PHE A 249 12.15 3.63 9.83
CA PHE A 249 11.41 2.59 10.55
C PHE A 249 12.41 1.49 10.92
N GLY A 250 12.62 1.30 12.23
CA GLY A 250 13.59 0.37 12.78
C GLY A 250 13.25 -1.10 12.57
N ALA A 251 14.10 -1.98 13.09
CA ALA A 251 13.93 -3.42 12.91
C ALA A 251 12.65 -3.95 13.57
N ALA A 252 11.87 -4.71 12.82
CA ALA A 252 10.64 -5.35 13.28
C ALA A 252 10.60 -6.84 12.87
N PRO A 253 11.47 -7.67 13.46
CA PRO A 253 11.76 -9.02 12.95
C PRO A 253 10.60 -10.03 13.07
N LYS A 254 9.54 -9.70 13.80
CA LYS A 254 8.39 -10.59 13.99
C LYS A 254 7.16 -10.20 13.16
N VAL A 255 7.26 -9.16 12.35
CA VAL A 255 6.13 -8.76 11.51
C VAL A 255 5.78 -9.89 10.54
N THR A 256 4.49 -10.26 10.52
CA THR A 256 3.95 -11.26 9.61
C THR A 256 2.97 -10.66 8.60
N TYR A 257 2.48 -9.45 8.87
CA TYR A 257 1.52 -8.77 8.00
C TYR A 257 1.74 -7.27 7.99
N ILE A 258 1.77 -6.70 6.79
CA ILE A 258 1.79 -5.26 6.53
C ILE A 258 0.56 -4.93 5.69
N GLY A 259 -0.34 -4.14 6.26
CA GLY A 259 -1.64 -3.79 5.69
C GLY A 259 -1.56 -2.98 4.39
N ALA A 260 -2.70 -2.85 3.73
CA ALA A 260 -2.82 -2.02 2.55
C ALA A 260 -2.50 -0.55 2.88
N ASN A 261 -1.75 0.13 1.99
CA ASN A 261 -1.38 1.54 2.13
C ASN A 261 -0.59 1.86 3.43
N ALA A 262 -0.02 0.87 4.11
CA ALA A 262 0.56 1.02 5.45
C ALA A 262 1.59 2.15 5.55
N PHE A 263 2.46 2.31 4.54
CA PHE A 263 3.48 3.37 4.42
C PHE A 263 3.25 4.26 3.18
N GLU A 264 2.02 4.31 2.64
CA GLU A 264 1.71 5.14 1.46
C GLU A 264 2.14 6.58 1.70
N GLU A 265 2.87 7.16 0.72
CA GLU A 265 3.33 8.56 0.74
C GLU A 265 4.32 8.89 1.87
N CYS A 266 5.02 7.90 2.46
CA CYS A 266 6.15 8.13 3.37
C CYS A 266 7.37 8.56 2.56
N ARG A 267 7.30 9.76 1.94
CA ARG A 267 8.25 10.21 0.91
C ARG A 267 9.68 10.37 1.38
N LYS A 268 9.91 10.56 2.67
CA LYS A 268 11.24 10.70 3.27
C LYS A 268 11.79 9.40 3.86
N LEU A 269 11.03 8.30 3.77
CA LEU A 269 11.45 7.02 4.33
C LEU A 269 12.68 6.50 3.58
N GLU A 270 13.81 6.47 4.28
CA GLU A 270 15.10 5.98 3.77
C GLU A 270 15.35 4.53 4.15
N THR A 271 14.95 4.15 5.36
CA THR A 271 15.10 2.80 5.92
C THR A 271 13.77 2.22 6.36
N LEU A 272 13.50 0.99 5.92
CA LEU A 272 12.34 0.20 6.31
C LEU A 272 12.84 -1.14 6.84
N GLY A 273 12.88 -1.29 8.17
CA GLY A 273 13.51 -2.41 8.90
C GLY A 273 12.73 -3.73 8.79
N LEU A 274 12.56 -4.21 7.56
CA LEU A 274 11.91 -5.47 7.23
C LEU A 274 12.91 -6.54 6.77
N ASP A 275 14.19 -6.32 6.96
CA ASP A 275 15.22 -7.25 6.52
C ASP A 275 15.04 -8.62 7.16
N GLY A 276 14.91 -9.65 6.34
CA GLY A 276 14.72 -11.03 6.77
C GLY A 276 13.33 -11.37 7.33
N VAL A 277 12.35 -10.49 7.20
CA VAL A 277 10.99 -10.65 7.74
C VAL A 277 10.14 -11.54 6.85
N ALA A 278 9.55 -12.61 7.42
CA ALA A 278 8.61 -13.50 6.73
C ALA A 278 7.19 -12.89 6.76
N ALA A 279 6.92 -11.92 5.88
CA ALA A 279 5.68 -11.16 5.90
C ALA A 279 4.86 -11.28 4.61
N GLU A 280 3.57 -10.99 4.73
CA GLU A 280 2.69 -10.64 3.64
C GLU A 280 2.61 -9.11 3.55
N ILE A 281 2.92 -8.56 2.37
CA ILE A 281 2.89 -7.12 2.10
C ILE A 281 1.63 -6.80 1.29
N GLY A 282 0.75 -6.01 1.86
CA GLY A 282 -0.54 -5.66 1.30
C GLY A 282 -0.46 -4.76 0.07
N ARG A 283 -1.62 -4.53 -0.54
CA ARG A 283 -1.79 -3.63 -1.69
C ARG A 283 -1.29 -2.22 -1.36
N GLU A 284 -0.50 -1.64 -2.26
CA GLU A 284 -0.02 -0.25 -2.14
C GLU A 284 0.72 0.05 -0.82
N ALA A 285 1.19 -1.00 -0.11
CA ALA A 285 1.69 -0.88 1.26
C ALA A 285 2.84 0.12 1.43
N VAL A 286 3.73 0.23 0.44
CA VAL A 286 4.93 1.09 0.46
C VAL A 286 4.94 2.00 -0.78
N ILE A 287 3.77 2.26 -1.37
CA ILE A 287 3.66 3.09 -2.59
C ILE A 287 4.19 4.51 -2.36
N ALA A 288 4.92 5.03 -3.32
CA ALA A 288 5.45 6.40 -3.34
C ALA A 288 6.40 6.76 -2.18
N CYS A 289 7.13 5.76 -1.63
CA CYS A 289 8.25 5.98 -0.71
C CYS A 289 9.49 6.39 -1.51
N THR A 290 9.56 7.66 -1.89
CA THR A 290 10.51 8.19 -2.88
C THR A 290 11.93 8.40 -2.36
N SER A 291 12.26 8.07 -1.12
CA SER A 291 13.62 8.10 -0.56
C SER A 291 14.20 6.72 -0.23
N LEU A 292 13.42 5.66 -0.37
CA LEU A 292 13.82 4.28 -0.07
C LEU A 292 14.85 3.79 -1.10
N LYS A 293 15.99 3.23 -0.62
CA LYS A 293 17.11 2.84 -1.51
C LYS A 293 17.27 1.35 -1.70
N SER A 294 17.09 0.57 -0.66
CA SER A 294 17.26 -0.88 -0.73
C SER A 294 16.29 -1.62 0.16
N LEU A 295 15.97 -2.84 -0.21
CA LEU A 295 15.12 -3.76 0.57
C LEU A 295 15.67 -5.17 0.49
N ASP A 296 15.70 -5.87 1.61
CA ASP A 296 15.84 -7.32 1.64
C ASP A 296 14.45 -7.95 1.86
N LEU A 297 13.93 -8.58 0.81
CA LEU A 297 12.63 -9.24 0.81
C LEU A 297 12.78 -10.77 0.73
N SER A 298 13.94 -11.32 1.11
CA SER A 298 14.31 -12.75 0.95
C SER A 298 13.28 -13.71 1.56
N ASN A 299 12.67 -13.33 2.69
CA ASN A 299 11.70 -14.14 3.40
C ASN A 299 10.24 -13.71 3.18
N VAL A 300 9.99 -12.63 2.42
CA VAL A 300 8.64 -12.18 2.10
C VAL A 300 7.95 -13.21 1.22
N THR A 301 6.72 -13.59 1.59
CA THR A 301 5.96 -14.64 0.93
C THR A 301 4.93 -14.12 -0.07
N SER A 302 4.41 -12.91 0.17
CA SER A 302 3.40 -12.28 -0.70
C SER A 302 3.63 -10.78 -0.83
N ILE A 303 3.52 -10.27 -2.05
CA ILE A 303 3.59 -8.84 -2.38
C ILE A 303 2.35 -8.47 -3.18
N GLY A 304 1.53 -7.59 -2.63
CA GLY A 304 0.26 -7.15 -3.21
C GLY A 304 0.42 -6.16 -4.37
N GLU A 305 -0.70 -5.88 -5.03
CA GLU A 305 -0.79 -4.94 -6.16
C GLU A 305 -0.17 -3.59 -5.79
N LYS A 306 0.74 -3.08 -6.63
CA LYS A 306 1.42 -1.78 -6.49
C LYS A 306 2.18 -1.58 -5.17
N ALA A 307 2.53 -2.65 -4.46
CA ALA A 307 3.08 -2.54 -3.11
C ALA A 307 4.28 -1.60 -3.00
N PHE A 308 5.16 -1.55 -3.99
CA PHE A 308 6.34 -0.68 -4.08
C PHE A 308 6.31 0.27 -5.29
N SER A 309 5.15 0.46 -5.93
CA SER A 309 5.06 1.37 -7.09
C SER A 309 5.53 2.78 -6.71
N TYR A 310 6.17 3.46 -7.67
CA TYR A 310 6.69 4.83 -7.52
C TYR A 310 7.77 5.00 -6.43
N CYS A 311 8.42 3.94 -5.97
CA CYS A 311 9.63 4.02 -5.15
C CYS A 311 10.83 4.39 -6.04
N GLY A 312 10.83 5.64 -6.54
CA GLY A 312 11.72 6.07 -7.63
C GLY A 312 13.22 6.05 -7.32
N THR A 313 13.62 6.00 -6.05
CA THR A 313 15.02 5.91 -5.59
C THR A 313 15.45 4.51 -5.16
N LEU A 314 14.52 3.54 -5.18
CA LEU A 314 14.85 2.14 -4.87
C LEU A 314 15.82 1.60 -5.91
N GLU A 315 17.04 1.26 -5.48
CA GLU A 315 18.14 0.77 -6.34
C GLU A 315 18.25 -0.76 -6.34
N THR A 316 17.98 -1.38 -5.19
CA THR A 316 18.20 -2.82 -5.02
C THR A 316 17.08 -3.49 -4.23
N VAL A 317 16.55 -4.58 -4.79
CA VAL A 317 15.81 -5.62 -4.06
C VAL A 317 16.74 -6.81 -3.96
N VAL A 318 17.20 -7.14 -2.74
CA VAL A 318 18.26 -8.15 -2.52
C VAL A 318 17.83 -9.52 -2.98
N SER A 319 16.64 -9.97 -2.62
CA SER A 319 16.09 -11.26 -3.05
C SER A 319 14.56 -11.28 -2.90
N LEU A 320 13.92 -12.14 -3.71
CA LEU A 320 12.51 -12.51 -3.64
C LEU A 320 12.37 -14.05 -3.61
N GLU A 321 13.33 -14.77 -3.02
CA GLU A 321 13.40 -16.24 -3.18
C GLU A 321 12.28 -17.00 -2.46
N SER A 322 11.69 -16.43 -1.41
CA SER A 322 10.55 -17.03 -0.69
C SER A 322 9.19 -16.65 -1.26
N ILE A 323 9.16 -15.80 -2.30
CA ILE A 323 7.89 -15.30 -2.85
C ILE A 323 7.04 -16.43 -3.44
N THR A 324 5.79 -16.50 -3.03
CA THR A 324 4.78 -17.43 -3.55
C THR A 324 3.65 -16.70 -4.27
N SER A 325 3.46 -15.41 -3.95
CA SER A 325 2.49 -14.53 -4.61
C SER A 325 3.10 -13.16 -4.87
N LEU A 326 3.06 -12.74 -6.13
CA LEU A 326 3.48 -11.42 -6.57
C LEU A 326 2.38 -10.85 -7.47
N ASP A 327 1.89 -9.66 -7.14
CA ASP A 327 0.79 -9.05 -7.88
C ASP A 327 1.27 -8.03 -8.92
N LYS A 328 0.35 -7.63 -9.80
CA LYS A 328 0.62 -6.66 -10.87
C LYS A 328 1.13 -5.33 -10.33
N ASN A 329 1.95 -4.66 -11.13
CA ASN A 329 2.51 -3.33 -10.84
C ASN A 329 3.35 -3.26 -9.54
N ALA A 330 3.75 -4.39 -8.93
CA ALA A 330 4.37 -4.41 -7.61
C ALA A 330 5.59 -3.47 -7.49
N PHE A 331 6.42 -3.35 -8.53
CA PHE A 331 7.59 -2.47 -8.61
C PHE A 331 7.50 -1.46 -9.78
N GLU A 332 6.30 -1.17 -10.27
CA GLU A 332 6.10 -0.20 -11.34
C GLU A 332 6.71 1.16 -10.99
N GLU A 333 7.36 1.82 -11.94
CA GLU A 333 7.97 3.16 -11.77
C GLU A 333 9.08 3.23 -10.71
N CYS A 334 9.69 2.10 -10.33
CA CYS A 334 10.93 2.08 -9.55
C CYS A 334 12.10 2.44 -10.47
N ARG A 335 12.18 3.73 -10.84
CA ARG A 335 13.04 4.21 -11.94
C ARG A 335 14.54 3.99 -11.73
N SER A 336 15.00 3.95 -10.49
CA SER A 336 16.39 3.71 -10.10
C SER A 336 16.71 2.24 -9.81
N LEU A 337 15.73 1.33 -9.88
CA LEU A 337 15.93 -0.08 -9.59
C LEU A 337 16.89 -0.72 -10.60
N VAL A 338 18.08 -1.09 -10.13
CA VAL A 338 19.16 -1.69 -10.95
C VAL A 338 19.12 -3.21 -10.84
N THR A 339 18.91 -3.72 -9.63
CA THR A 339 19.03 -5.16 -9.36
C THR A 339 17.80 -5.68 -8.63
N VAL A 340 17.24 -6.77 -9.18
CA VAL A 340 16.31 -7.65 -8.49
C VAL A 340 17.00 -9.00 -8.35
N GLY A 341 17.25 -9.42 -7.10
CA GLY A 341 17.88 -10.69 -6.82
C GLY A 341 17.01 -11.88 -7.23
N LYS A 342 17.38 -13.06 -6.72
CA LYS A 342 16.69 -14.30 -7.07
C LYS A 342 15.17 -14.19 -6.83
N ILE A 343 14.38 -14.51 -7.85
CA ILE A 343 12.92 -14.63 -7.76
C ILE A 343 12.58 -16.09 -7.43
N GLY A 344 11.66 -16.29 -6.49
CA GLY A 344 11.18 -17.62 -6.10
C GLY A 344 10.45 -18.37 -7.21
N ASN A 345 9.89 -19.52 -6.88
CA ASN A 345 9.29 -20.45 -7.83
C ASN A 345 7.91 -19.98 -8.37
N LEU A 346 7.88 -18.81 -8.98
CA LEU A 346 6.69 -18.30 -9.66
C LEU A 346 6.53 -18.98 -11.02
N THR A 347 5.30 -19.34 -11.40
CA THR A 347 4.96 -19.82 -12.73
C THR A 347 4.54 -18.68 -13.67
N ARG A 348 4.21 -17.54 -13.13
CA ARG A 348 3.81 -16.34 -13.87
C ARG A 348 4.49 -15.09 -13.33
N LEU A 349 5.12 -14.33 -14.22
CA LEU A 349 5.52 -12.96 -13.91
C LEU A 349 4.32 -12.05 -14.15
N PRO A 350 3.88 -11.26 -13.14
CA PRO A 350 2.66 -10.46 -13.26
C PRO A 350 2.76 -9.34 -14.29
N ASN A 351 1.59 -8.83 -14.69
CA ASN A 351 1.50 -7.68 -15.59
C ASN A 351 2.16 -6.45 -14.95
N GLU A 352 2.92 -5.72 -15.75
CA GLU A 352 3.50 -4.42 -15.41
C GLU A 352 4.39 -4.44 -14.13
N VAL A 353 4.86 -5.62 -13.70
CA VAL A 353 5.57 -5.77 -12.41
C VAL A 353 6.82 -4.90 -12.33
N PHE A 354 7.60 -4.74 -13.42
CA PHE A 354 8.78 -3.89 -13.54
C PHE A 354 8.63 -2.79 -14.61
N ARG A 355 7.39 -2.45 -14.96
CA ARG A 355 7.15 -1.40 -15.94
C ARG A 355 7.81 -0.09 -15.50
N GLU A 356 8.50 0.60 -16.42
CA GLU A 356 9.23 1.87 -16.17
C GLU A 356 10.36 1.76 -15.13
N CYS A 357 10.86 0.54 -14.83
CA CYS A 357 12.10 0.36 -14.08
C CYS A 357 13.29 0.68 -14.99
N LYS A 358 13.53 1.98 -15.21
CA LYS A 358 14.42 2.48 -16.28
C LYS A 358 15.87 2.04 -16.15
N ALA A 359 16.34 1.87 -14.92
CA ALA A 359 17.71 1.48 -14.61
C ALA A 359 17.89 -0.03 -14.47
N LEU A 360 16.82 -0.85 -14.57
CA LEU A 360 16.89 -2.29 -14.33
C LEU A 360 17.89 -2.94 -15.30
N ALA A 361 18.92 -3.52 -14.70
CA ALA A 361 20.01 -4.16 -15.46
C ALA A 361 20.13 -5.65 -15.13
N ASN A 362 19.80 -6.05 -13.91
CA ASN A 362 20.00 -7.42 -13.45
C ASN A 362 18.70 -7.99 -12.87
N VAL A 363 18.16 -8.99 -13.54
CA VAL A 363 17.02 -9.79 -13.08
C VAL A 363 17.16 -11.21 -13.61
N THR A 364 16.89 -12.20 -12.75
CA THR A 364 16.92 -13.61 -13.15
C THR A 364 15.53 -14.22 -12.97
N LEU A 365 14.98 -14.74 -14.06
CA LEU A 365 13.71 -15.46 -14.06
C LEU A 365 13.91 -16.90 -13.57
N PRO A 366 13.00 -17.48 -12.76
CA PRO A 366 13.10 -18.86 -12.31
C PRO A 366 12.76 -19.86 -13.43
N ASP A 367 13.36 -21.04 -13.37
CA ASP A 367 13.12 -22.12 -14.34
C ASP A 367 11.69 -22.71 -14.28
N THR A 368 10.88 -22.27 -13.32
CA THR A 368 9.46 -22.62 -13.21
C THR A 368 8.54 -21.66 -13.98
N MET A 369 9.10 -20.60 -14.57
CA MET A 369 8.31 -19.55 -15.24
C MET A 369 7.64 -20.09 -16.51
N GLU A 370 6.32 -20.04 -16.58
CA GLU A 370 5.52 -20.44 -17.74
C GLU A 370 5.01 -19.25 -18.54
N THR A 371 4.75 -18.13 -17.87
CA THR A 371 4.18 -16.92 -18.50
C THR A 371 4.89 -15.66 -18.07
N ILE A 372 5.28 -14.82 -19.03
CA ILE A 372 5.72 -13.43 -18.82
C ILE A 372 4.53 -12.53 -19.15
N GLY A 373 4.06 -11.79 -18.16
CA GLY A 373 2.82 -11.00 -18.24
C GLY A 373 2.92 -9.75 -19.12
N THR A 374 1.78 -9.15 -19.40
CA THR A 374 1.66 -7.93 -20.21
C THR A 374 2.52 -6.81 -19.64
N ALA A 375 3.33 -6.19 -20.51
CA ALA A 375 4.19 -5.05 -20.18
C ALA A 375 5.12 -5.28 -18.96
N ALA A 376 5.45 -6.53 -18.62
CA ALA A 376 6.20 -6.88 -17.40
C ALA A 376 7.52 -6.12 -17.28
N PHE A 377 8.25 -5.92 -18.40
CA PHE A 377 9.50 -5.17 -18.50
C PHE A 377 9.40 -3.95 -19.43
N LYS A 378 8.18 -3.47 -19.68
CA LYS A 378 8.01 -2.33 -20.59
C LYS A 378 8.79 -1.10 -20.10
N HIS A 379 9.61 -0.53 -21.01
CA HIS A 379 10.50 0.62 -20.76
C HIS A 379 11.59 0.38 -19.70
N CYS A 380 12.02 -0.87 -19.50
CA CYS A 380 13.26 -1.18 -18.78
C CYS A 380 14.47 -0.84 -19.68
N TYR A 381 14.77 0.45 -19.81
CA TYR A 381 15.78 0.95 -20.75
C TYR A 381 17.19 0.42 -20.45
N GLY A 382 17.49 0.16 -19.18
CA GLY A 382 18.80 -0.29 -18.72
C GLY A 382 19.09 -1.76 -18.93
N LEU A 383 18.09 -2.60 -19.32
CA LEU A 383 18.24 -4.06 -19.41
C LEU A 383 19.09 -4.46 -20.63
N PRO A 384 20.34 -4.94 -20.42
CA PRO A 384 21.24 -5.24 -21.55
C PRO A 384 21.00 -6.63 -22.12
N GLU A 385 20.54 -7.56 -21.29
CA GLU A 385 20.26 -8.96 -21.63
C GLU A 385 19.13 -9.51 -20.76
N ILE A 386 18.45 -10.53 -21.23
CA ILE A 386 17.47 -11.31 -20.48
C ILE A 386 17.52 -12.77 -20.96
N VAL A 387 17.68 -13.68 -20.01
CA VAL A 387 17.52 -15.11 -20.28
C VAL A 387 16.06 -15.50 -20.04
N ILE A 388 15.37 -15.91 -21.09
CA ILE A 388 14.01 -16.43 -21.03
C ILE A 388 14.11 -17.95 -20.81
N PRO A 389 13.63 -18.50 -19.68
CA PRO A 389 13.73 -19.94 -19.40
C PRO A 389 12.98 -20.81 -20.40
N ASP A 390 13.48 -22.03 -20.62
CA ASP A 390 12.86 -23.03 -21.52
C ASP A 390 11.47 -23.53 -21.04
N SER A 391 11.08 -23.21 -19.81
CA SER A 391 9.73 -23.44 -19.27
C SER A 391 8.69 -22.45 -19.78
N VAL A 392 9.11 -21.27 -20.31
CA VAL A 392 8.19 -20.24 -20.76
C VAL A 392 7.47 -20.68 -22.04
N THR A 393 6.13 -20.68 -21.97
CA THR A 393 5.25 -21.01 -23.10
C THR A 393 4.54 -19.79 -23.67
N THR A 394 4.40 -18.74 -22.87
CA THR A 394 3.63 -17.52 -23.22
C THR A 394 4.40 -16.26 -22.84
N ILE A 395 4.51 -15.33 -23.79
CA ILE A 395 4.99 -13.96 -23.57
C ILE A 395 3.85 -13.03 -24.00
N GLU A 396 3.30 -12.26 -23.06
CA GLU A 396 2.14 -11.43 -23.34
C GLU A 396 2.50 -10.10 -24.02
N GLU A 397 1.47 -9.31 -24.32
CA GLU A 397 1.57 -8.04 -25.05
C GLU A 397 2.56 -7.07 -24.38
N GLU A 398 3.40 -6.39 -25.19
CA GLU A 398 4.34 -5.38 -24.76
C GLU A 398 5.38 -5.84 -23.69
N ALA A 399 5.51 -7.13 -23.42
CA ALA A 399 6.29 -7.65 -22.29
C ALA A 399 7.69 -7.05 -22.16
N PHE A 400 8.39 -6.82 -23.28
CA PHE A 400 9.72 -6.20 -23.35
C PHE A 400 9.76 -4.93 -24.22
N SER A 401 8.59 -4.33 -24.48
CA SER A 401 8.50 -3.13 -25.31
C SER A 401 9.34 -1.99 -24.73
N GLY A 402 10.20 -1.40 -25.57
CA GLY A 402 11.05 -0.29 -25.16
C GLY A 402 12.26 -0.66 -24.31
N CYS A 403 12.65 -1.94 -24.20
CA CYS A 403 13.91 -2.36 -23.59
C CYS A 403 15.09 -1.97 -24.51
N THR A 404 15.45 -0.68 -24.50
CA THR A 404 16.33 -0.10 -25.51
C THR A 404 17.77 -0.60 -25.47
N SER A 405 18.23 -1.17 -24.37
CA SER A 405 19.59 -1.70 -24.21
C SER A 405 19.76 -3.17 -24.56
N LEU A 406 18.69 -3.93 -24.77
CA LEU A 406 18.78 -5.34 -25.17
C LEU A 406 19.57 -5.47 -26.47
N GLN A 407 20.65 -6.29 -26.46
CA GLN A 407 21.57 -6.46 -27.60
C GLN A 407 21.24 -7.66 -28.46
N GLU A 408 20.92 -8.78 -27.84
CA GLU A 408 20.49 -10.02 -28.48
C GLU A 408 19.20 -10.52 -27.80
N ILE A 409 18.25 -10.99 -28.60
CA ILE A 409 16.97 -11.50 -28.11
C ILE A 409 16.80 -12.92 -28.64
N ILE A 410 16.89 -13.91 -27.77
CA ILE A 410 16.67 -15.31 -28.10
C ILE A 410 15.43 -15.78 -27.34
N VAL A 411 14.36 -16.06 -28.08
CA VAL A 411 13.14 -16.62 -27.53
C VAL A 411 13.18 -18.14 -27.66
N PRO A 412 13.04 -18.89 -26.55
CA PRO A 412 13.14 -20.34 -26.57
C PRO A 412 12.02 -21.01 -27.38
N ASP A 413 12.29 -22.19 -27.90
CA ASP A 413 11.35 -22.96 -28.75
C ASP A 413 10.10 -23.45 -28.01
N SER A 414 10.10 -23.42 -26.70
CA SER A 414 8.93 -23.67 -25.83
C SER A 414 7.82 -22.62 -25.97
N VAL A 415 8.16 -21.41 -26.41
CA VAL A 415 7.17 -20.32 -26.53
C VAL A 415 6.29 -20.53 -27.74
N VAL A 416 5.01 -20.77 -27.48
CA VAL A 416 3.98 -21.00 -28.51
C VAL A 416 3.01 -19.83 -28.66
N LYS A 417 3.02 -18.88 -27.71
CA LYS A 417 2.14 -17.69 -27.73
C LYS A 417 2.92 -16.43 -27.42
N MET A 418 2.83 -15.44 -28.31
CA MET A 418 3.45 -14.12 -28.17
C MET A 418 2.44 -13.01 -28.43
N GLY A 419 2.44 -11.99 -27.59
CA GLY A 419 1.59 -10.81 -27.73
C GLY A 419 2.14 -9.77 -28.70
N ASN A 420 1.30 -8.81 -29.09
CA ASN A 420 1.72 -7.70 -29.94
C ASN A 420 2.76 -6.82 -29.24
N HIS A 421 3.57 -6.11 -30.03
CA HIS A 421 4.59 -5.18 -29.55
C HIS A 421 5.62 -5.78 -28.58
N VAL A 422 5.74 -7.12 -28.55
CA VAL A 422 6.50 -7.85 -27.51
C VAL A 422 7.94 -7.35 -27.35
N PHE A 423 8.65 -7.03 -28.43
CA PHE A 423 10.00 -6.43 -28.47
C PHE A 423 10.03 -5.09 -29.23
N GLY A 424 8.87 -4.46 -29.42
CA GLY A 424 8.79 -3.16 -30.09
C GLY A 424 9.66 -2.12 -29.39
N GLY A 425 10.53 -1.42 -30.13
CA GLY A 425 11.41 -0.40 -29.58
C GLY A 425 12.66 -0.91 -28.86
N CYS A 426 13.03 -2.18 -28.98
CA CYS A 426 14.32 -2.72 -28.53
C CYS A 426 15.44 -2.22 -29.46
N ARG A 427 15.78 -0.94 -29.32
CA ARG A 427 16.59 -0.21 -30.33
C ARG A 427 17.97 -0.79 -30.54
N SER A 428 18.64 -1.29 -29.48
CA SER A 428 20.00 -1.83 -29.55
C SER A 428 20.08 -3.28 -30.02
N ALA A 429 18.94 -3.97 -30.15
CA ALA A 429 18.92 -5.35 -30.58
C ALA A 429 19.48 -5.50 -32.01
N THR A 430 20.58 -6.25 -32.14
CA THR A 430 21.22 -6.50 -33.42
C THR A 430 20.76 -7.82 -34.06
N ARG A 431 20.42 -8.79 -33.23
CA ARG A 431 19.94 -10.12 -33.62
C ARG A 431 18.72 -10.52 -32.80
N ILE A 432 17.67 -10.99 -33.49
CA ILE A 432 16.43 -11.45 -32.86
C ILE A 432 16.07 -12.85 -33.44
N VAL A 433 15.91 -13.82 -32.53
CA VAL A 433 15.56 -15.20 -32.86
C VAL A 433 14.18 -15.50 -32.25
N PHE A 434 13.23 -15.81 -33.12
CA PHE A 434 11.90 -16.25 -32.69
C PHE A 434 11.81 -17.77 -32.56
N PRO A 435 10.88 -18.31 -31.76
CA PRO A 435 10.70 -19.74 -31.54
C PRO A 435 10.45 -20.46 -32.87
N LYS A 436 11.16 -21.57 -33.10
CA LYS A 436 11.07 -22.35 -34.32
C LYS A 436 9.65 -22.77 -34.70
N TYR A 437 8.84 -23.13 -33.71
CA TYR A 437 7.51 -23.69 -33.92
C TYR A 437 6.36 -22.65 -33.86
N LEU A 438 6.68 -21.39 -33.68
CA LEU A 438 5.65 -20.33 -33.69
C LEU A 438 5.01 -20.24 -35.08
N THR A 439 3.69 -20.25 -35.16
CA THR A 439 2.94 -20.28 -36.42
C THR A 439 2.53 -18.93 -36.96
N TYR A 440 2.74 -17.87 -36.17
CA TYR A 440 2.41 -16.48 -36.51
C TYR A 440 3.46 -15.50 -35.99
N LEU A 441 3.53 -14.33 -36.58
CA LEU A 441 4.30 -13.20 -36.03
C LEU A 441 3.34 -12.22 -35.35
N PRO A 442 3.59 -11.77 -34.12
CA PRO A 442 2.73 -10.78 -33.45
C PRO A 442 2.83 -9.42 -34.12
N GLY A 443 1.72 -8.64 -34.17
CA GLY A 443 1.72 -7.29 -34.74
C GLY A 443 2.75 -6.38 -34.07
N SER A 444 3.53 -5.63 -34.85
CA SER A 444 4.61 -4.74 -34.35
C SER A 444 5.68 -5.44 -33.49
N GLY A 445 5.80 -6.74 -33.62
CA GLY A 445 6.61 -7.58 -32.71
C GLY A 445 8.05 -7.15 -32.53
N VAL A 446 8.70 -6.60 -33.57
CA VAL A 446 10.05 -6.06 -33.57
C VAL A 446 10.14 -4.65 -34.16
N SER A 447 9.02 -3.92 -34.15
CA SER A 447 8.97 -2.54 -34.66
C SER A 447 9.99 -1.64 -33.95
N PHE A 448 10.62 -0.71 -34.67
CA PHE A 448 11.65 0.21 -34.12
C PHE A 448 12.88 -0.47 -33.49
N CYS A 449 13.18 -1.74 -33.84
CA CYS A 449 14.47 -2.36 -33.54
C CYS A 449 15.53 -1.78 -34.47
N ASN A 450 15.99 -0.55 -34.16
CA ASN A 450 16.74 0.30 -35.10
C ASN A 450 18.08 -0.30 -35.55
N TYR A 451 18.78 -1.03 -34.70
CA TYR A 451 20.08 -1.61 -34.99
C TYR A 451 20.00 -3.08 -35.44
N MET A 452 18.79 -3.65 -35.59
CA MET A 452 18.60 -5.01 -36.02
C MET A 452 19.15 -5.24 -37.42
N VAL A 453 20.08 -6.18 -37.55
CA VAL A 453 20.66 -6.60 -38.83
C VAL A 453 20.29 -8.03 -39.22
N GLU A 454 19.89 -8.84 -38.25
CA GLU A 454 19.51 -10.25 -38.45
C GLU A 454 18.20 -10.56 -37.71
N PHE A 455 17.28 -11.21 -38.41
CA PHE A 455 16.06 -11.78 -37.85
C PHE A 455 15.88 -13.23 -38.30
N VAL A 456 15.74 -14.15 -37.35
CA VAL A 456 15.50 -15.57 -37.62
C VAL A 456 14.02 -15.88 -37.53
N PHE A 457 13.42 -16.24 -38.65
CA PHE A 457 12.01 -16.60 -38.76
C PHE A 457 11.66 -17.95 -38.14
N PRO A 458 10.43 -18.11 -37.59
CA PRO A 458 9.84 -19.42 -37.34
C PRO A 458 9.69 -20.23 -38.65
N GLU A 459 9.77 -21.56 -38.54
CA GLU A 459 9.72 -22.45 -39.73
C GLU A 459 8.34 -22.47 -40.43
N ASN A 460 7.24 -22.24 -39.67
CA ASN A 460 5.86 -22.43 -40.13
C ASN A 460 5.04 -21.15 -40.24
N VAL A 461 5.67 -20.00 -40.22
CA VAL A 461 4.98 -18.71 -40.27
C VAL A 461 4.27 -18.52 -41.62
N LYS A 462 3.00 -18.05 -41.59
CA LYS A 462 2.15 -17.88 -42.78
C LYS A 462 2.03 -16.44 -43.25
N SER A 463 2.25 -15.48 -42.36
CA SER A 463 2.15 -14.05 -42.67
C SER A 463 3.22 -13.24 -41.95
N ILE A 464 3.63 -12.15 -42.58
CA ILE A 464 4.36 -11.07 -41.90
C ILE A 464 3.33 -10.07 -41.51
N SER A 465 3.07 -9.97 -40.18
CA SER A 465 1.97 -9.18 -39.61
C SER A 465 2.17 -7.68 -39.76
N ASN A 466 1.08 -6.94 -39.47
CA ASN A 466 1.05 -5.48 -39.52
C ASN A 466 2.18 -4.87 -38.70
N TYR A 467 2.91 -3.92 -39.33
CA TYR A 467 4.00 -3.15 -38.69
C TYR A 467 5.15 -4.02 -38.11
N PHE A 468 5.26 -5.30 -38.46
CA PHE A 468 6.19 -6.22 -37.78
C PHE A 468 7.63 -5.70 -37.76
N PHE A 469 8.18 -5.29 -38.93
CA PHE A 469 9.52 -4.69 -39.09
C PHE A 469 9.50 -3.16 -39.21
N TYR A 470 8.42 -2.48 -38.83
CA TYR A 470 8.33 -1.04 -38.95
C TYR A 470 9.51 -0.32 -38.28
N GLY A 471 10.19 0.54 -39.03
CA GLY A 471 11.32 1.31 -38.51
C GLY A 471 12.59 0.52 -38.21
N CYS A 472 12.76 -0.70 -38.74
CA CYS A 472 14.00 -1.47 -38.65
C CYS A 472 15.03 -0.87 -39.61
N ILE A 473 15.58 0.29 -39.28
CA ILE A 473 16.37 1.13 -40.19
C ILE A 473 17.77 0.58 -40.55
N SER A 474 18.28 -0.44 -39.83
CA SER A 474 19.57 -1.07 -40.10
C SER A 474 19.44 -2.40 -40.84
N LEU A 475 18.22 -2.92 -41.04
CA LEU A 475 17.98 -4.17 -41.76
C LEU A 475 18.31 -3.99 -43.24
N LYS A 476 19.38 -4.64 -43.71
CA LYS A 476 19.88 -4.50 -45.09
C LYS A 476 19.34 -5.57 -46.02
N GLU A 477 19.25 -6.80 -45.54
CA GLU A 477 18.81 -7.96 -46.33
C GLU A 477 17.87 -8.82 -45.49
N ILE A 478 16.86 -9.42 -46.16
CA ILE A 478 15.97 -10.39 -45.53
C ILE A 478 15.48 -11.42 -46.54
N VAL A 479 15.41 -12.66 -46.10
CA VAL A 479 14.86 -13.78 -46.87
C VAL A 479 13.56 -14.23 -46.25
N ILE A 480 12.45 -14.07 -46.98
CA ILE A 480 11.13 -14.48 -46.54
C ILE A 480 11.02 -15.99 -46.71
N PRO A 481 10.57 -16.74 -45.66
CA PRO A 481 10.38 -18.19 -45.75
C PRO A 481 9.35 -18.63 -46.78
N ASP A 482 9.55 -19.81 -47.40
CA ASP A 482 8.63 -20.39 -48.39
C ASP A 482 7.23 -20.72 -47.82
N THR A 483 7.06 -20.68 -46.53
CA THR A 483 5.79 -20.89 -45.86
C THR A 483 4.90 -19.62 -45.80
N VAL A 484 5.47 -18.43 -46.04
CA VAL A 484 4.78 -17.16 -46.01
C VAL A 484 3.93 -16.95 -47.25
N THR A 485 2.68 -16.62 -47.06
CA THR A 485 1.70 -16.36 -48.13
C THR A 485 1.27 -14.90 -48.22
N THR A 486 1.40 -14.13 -47.11
CA THR A 486 0.97 -12.74 -47.07
C THR A 486 1.98 -11.83 -46.38
N ILE A 487 2.10 -10.61 -46.89
CA ILE A 487 2.85 -9.50 -46.28
C ILE A 487 1.83 -8.40 -46.02
N ASP A 488 1.55 -8.14 -44.72
CA ASP A 488 0.43 -7.32 -44.30
C ASP A 488 0.77 -5.82 -44.24
N PHE A 489 -0.19 -5.01 -43.75
CA PHE A 489 -0.16 -3.55 -43.72
C PHE A 489 1.12 -3.03 -43.04
N ARG A 490 1.90 -2.20 -43.81
CA ARG A 490 3.12 -1.53 -43.34
C ARG A 490 4.17 -2.46 -42.71
N ALA A 491 4.20 -3.74 -43.09
CA ALA A 491 5.06 -4.74 -42.47
C ALA A 491 6.56 -4.36 -42.48
N PHE A 492 7.05 -3.67 -43.51
CA PHE A 492 8.42 -3.16 -43.66
C PHE A 492 8.48 -1.62 -43.79
N TRP A 493 7.47 -0.92 -43.27
CA TRP A 493 7.44 0.55 -43.37
C TRP A 493 8.68 1.16 -42.71
N ASP A 494 9.29 2.16 -43.43
CA ASP A 494 10.52 2.85 -42.98
C ASP A 494 11.73 1.92 -42.74
N CYS A 495 11.85 0.76 -43.39
CA CYS A 495 13.09 -0.02 -43.46
C CYS A 495 14.07 0.68 -44.42
N THR A 496 14.61 1.84 -44.02
CA THR A 496 15.35 2.76 -44.91
C THR A 496 16.68 2.25 -45.43
N SER A 497 17.27 1.21 -44.83
CA SER A 497 18.51 0.53 -45.27
C SER A 497 18.28 -0.75 -46.05
N LEU A 498 17.02 -1.18 -46.22
CA LEU A 498 16.72 -2.44 -46.93
C LEU A 498 17.10 -2.33 -48.40
N THR A 499 18.09 -3.12 -48.80
CA THR A 499 18.66 -3.14 -50.17
C THR A 499 18.35 -4.44 -50.89
N ARG A 500 18.02 -5.51 -50.16
CA ARG A 500 17.72 -6.80 -50.75
C ARG A 500 16.64 -7.56 -49.99
N ILE A 501 15.61 -8.01 -50.71
CA ILE A 501 14.55 -8.87 -50.15
C ILE A 501 14.31 -10.07 -51.07
N THR A 502 14.34 -11.28 -50.51
CA THR A 502 13.91 -12.48 -51.23
C THR A 502 12.49 -12.83 -50.89
N ILE A 503 11.60 -12.83 -51.90
CA ILE A 503 10.18 -13.11 -51.73
C ILE A 503 9.83 -14.39 -52.52
N PRO A 504 9.45 -15.45 -51.80
CA PRO A 504 9.16 -16.76 -52.40
C PRO A 504 7.88 -16.76 -53.24
N ALA A 505 7.72 -17.77 -54.08
CA ALA A 505 6.53 -17.95 -54.92
C ALA A 505 5.23 -18.20 -54.12
N SER A 506 5.37 -18.62 -52.86
CA SER A 506 4.26 -18.83 -51.93
C SER A 506 3.48 -17.53 -51.58
N VAL A 507 4.15 -16.38 -51.70
CA VAL A 507 3.50 -15.08 -51.39
C VAL A 507 2.49 -14.73 -52.48
N THR A 508 1.23 -14.64 -52.11
CA THR A 508 0.10 -14.35 -53.00
C THR A 508 -0.57 -13.00 -52.70
N LYS A 509 -0.18 -12.36 -51.60
CA LYS A 509 -0.72 -11.06 -51.20
C LYS A 509 0.34 -10.17 -50.55
N ILE A 510 0.48 -8.96 -51.02
CA ILE A 510 1.32 -7.90 -50.44
C ILE A 510 0.49 -6.66 -50.30
N ASP A 511 0.39 -6.12 -49.07
CA ASP A 511 -0.31 -4.84 -48.84
C ASP A 511 0.39 -3.70 -49.58
N SER A 512 -0.38 -2.79 -50.13
CA SER A 512 0.15 -1.68 -50.95
C SER A 512 1.10 -0.75 -50.18
N THR A 513 1.00 -0.70 -48.86
CA THR A 513 1.81 0.16 -47.98
C THR A 513 2.95 -0.63 -47.33
N ALA A 514 3.07 -1.92 -47.57
CA ALA A 514 4.01 -2.79 -46.88
C ALA A 514 5.47 -2.31 -46.90
N PHE A 515 5.90 -1.63 -47.95
CA PHE A 515 7.25 -1.14 -48.17
C PHE A 515 7.35 0.38 -48.29
N ASP A 516 6.36 1.12 -47.83
CA ASP A 516 6.41 2.58 -47.81
C ASP A 516 7.58 3.06 -46.95
N GLY A 517 8.29 4.11 -47.38
CA GLY A 517 9.50 4.60 -46.70
C GLY A 517 10.78 3.81 -47.01
N CYS A 518 10.69 2.60 -47.61
CA CYS A 518 11.87 1.94 -48.17
C CYS A 518 12.41 2.69 -49.40
N LYS A 519 13.72 2.73 -49.59
CA LYS A 519 14.37 3.40 -50.73
C LYS A 519 14.21 2.56 -52.00
N LYS A 520 13.16 2.81 -52.77
CA LYS A 520 12.79 2.02 -53.98
C LYS A 520 13.93 1.93 -55.00
N ASP A 521 14.73 2.97 -55.16
CA ASP A 521 15.88 3.07 -56.03
C ASP A 521 17.04 2.14 -55.65
N LYS A 522 17.08 1.68 -54.39
CA LYS A 522 18.13 0.82 -53.84
C LYS A 522 17.68 -0.59 -53.53
N LEU A 523 16.35 -0.81 -53.39
CA LEU A 523 15.79 -2.11 -52.98
C LEU A 523 15.65 -3.05 -54.18
N VAL A 524 16.43 -4.14 -54.16
CA VAL A 524 16.38 -5.21 -55.15
C VAL A 524 15.52 -6.36 -54.61
N TRP A 525 14.51 -6.72 -55.38
CA TRP A 525 13.66 -7.88 -55.11
C TRP A 525 14.22 -9.13 -55.77
N VAL A 526 14.42 -10.20 -55.03
CA VAL A 526 14.74 -11.53 -55.55
C VAL A 526 13.43 -12.32 -55.61
N VAL A 527 12.96 -12.64 -56.81
CA VAL A 527 11.64 -13.21 -57.06
C VAL A 527 11.70 -14.45 -57.93
N THR A 528 10.70 -15.33 -57.80
CA THR A 528 10.54 -16.48 -58.67
C THR A 528 9.83 -16.05 -59.98
N PRO A 529 10.29 -16.51 -61.17
CA PRO A 529 9.62 -16.23 -62.42
C PRO A 529 8.14 -16.63 -62.38
N GLY A 530 7.25 -15.75 -62.86
CA GLY A 530 5.82 -15.99 -62.90
C GLY A 530 5.10 -15.81 -61.57
N SER A 531 5.78 -15.44 -60.50
CA SER A 531 5.19 -15.26 -59.15
C SER A 531 4.38 -13.97 -59.03
N TYR A 532 3.53 -13.95 -57.99
CA TYR A 532 2.83 -12.72 -57.59
C TYR A 532 3.83 -11.60 -57.20
N ALA A 533 4.93 -11.95 -56.56
CA ALA A 533 5.97 -10.99 -56.18
C ALA A 533 6.62 -10.31 -57.36
N GLU A 534 6.86 -11.05 -58.48
CA GLU A 534 7.35 -10.47 -59.74
C GLU A 534 6.34 -9.49 -60.31
N THR A 535 5.08 -9.88 -60.35
CA THR A 535 3.97 -9.01 -60.84
C THR A 535 3.86 -7.73 -60.00
N TYR A 536 3.94 -7.87 -58.72
CA TYR A 536 3.89 -6.74 -57.77
C TYR A 536 5.10 -5.80 -57.96
N ALA A 537 6.32 -6.35 -58.06
CA ALA A 537 7.53 -5.57 -58.29
C ALA A 537 7.45 -4.75 -59.59
N LYS A 538 7.02 -5.38 -60.69
CA LYS A 538 6.79 -4.70 -61.98
C LYS A 538 5.80 -3.58 -61.86
N LYS A 539 4.63 -3.83 -61.28
CA LYS A 539 3.53 -2.85 -61.11
C LYS A 539 3.95 -1.63 -60.31
N ASN A 540 4.80 -1.82 -59.31
CA ASN A 540 5.18 -0.75 -58.37
C ASN A 540 6.61 -0.20 -58.65
N TYR A 541 7.19 -0.54 -59.79
CA TYR A 541 8.51 -0.04 -60.28
C TYR A 541 9.68 -0.34 -59.35
N TYR A 542 9.72 -1.56 -58.71
CA TYR A 542 10.88 -2.05 -57.97
C TYR A 542 11.89 -2.72 -58.90
N HIS A 543 13.18 -2.57 -58.61
CA HIS A 543 14.20 -3.38 -59.24
C HIS A 543 14.07 -4.84 -58.78
N TYR A 544 14.10 -5.79 -59.72
CA TYR A 544 14.04 -7.19 -59.36
C TYR A 544 15.01 -8.03 -60.16
N VAL A 545 15.40 -9.17 -59.58
CA VAL A 545 16.21 -10.24 -60.20
C VAL A 545 15.53 -11.57 -59.90
N TYR A 546 15.79 -12.56 -60.74
CA TYR A 546 15.26 -13.91 -60.51
C TYR A 546 16.13 -14.68 -59.50
N ALA A 547 15.48 -15.47 -58.65
CA ALA A 547 16.14 -16.41 -57.77
C ALA A 547 16.90 -17.44 -58.62
N LYS A 548 18.12 -17.76 -58.21
CA LYS A 548 18.97 -18.77 -58.88
C LYS A 548 18.53 -20.17 -58.52
#